data_26c521c54c22e156dcb346e91f3e798f
#
_entry.id   26c521c54c22e156dcb346e91f3e798f
#
_cell.length_a   1.000
_cell.length_b   1.000
_cell.length_c   1.000
_cell.angle_alpha   90.00
_cell.angle_beta   90.00
_cell.angle_gamma   90.00
#
_symmetry.space_group_name_H-M   'P 1'
#
loop_
_entity.id
_entity.type
_entity.pdbx_description
1 polymer ?
#
loop_
_entity_poly.entity_id
_entity_poly.type
_entity_poly.pdbx_seq_one_letter_code
_entity_poly.pdbx_strand_id
1 'polypeptide(L)'
;MELLFLEPVFKEAIWGGTKLRDSFGYDIPSDTTGECWAISAHKNGDCKIAGGRYDGRYLSQLWEEEPELFGNYPGSQFPLLIKIIDAKNDLSIQV
;
A
#
# COMPACT_ATOMS: atom_id res chain seq x y z
N MET A 1 14.21 12.24 12.80
CA MET A 1 13.14 11.66 11.99
C MET A 1 13.55 10.25 11.55
N GLU A 2 12.67 9.29 11.73
CA GLU A 2 12.93 7.92 11.31
C GLU A 2 12.23 7.65 9.99
N LEU A 3 12.95 7.06 9.03
CA LEU A 3 12.37 6.68 7.75
C LEU A 3 11.74 5.30 7.88
N LEU A 4 10.51 5.18 7.41
CA LEU A 4 9.80 3.91 7.37
C LEU A 4 9.68 3.45 5.91
N PHE A 5 10.10 2.21 5.65
CA PHE A 5 9.91 1.58 4.35
C PHE A 5 8.74 0.61 4.46
N LEU A 6 7.87 0.63 3.47
CA LEU A 6 6.65 -0.16 3.50
C LEU A 6 6.67 -1.25 2.43
N GLU A 7 6.13 -2.42 2.78
CA GLU A 7 5.84 -3.46 1.80
C GLU A 7 4.49 -3.12 1.16
N PRO A 8 4.42 -2.96 -0.17
CA PRO A 8 3.15 -2.67 -0.82
C PRO A 8 2.20 -3.86 -0.77
N VAL A 9 0.91 -3.58 -0.84
CA VAL A 9 -0.13 -4.61 -0.92
C VAL A 9 -0.64 -4.66 -2.36
N PHE A 10 -0.64 -5.84 -2.98
CA PHE A 10 -1.09 -6.03 -4.35
C PHE A 10 -2.51 -6.59 -4.37
N LYS A 11 -3.31 -6.11 -5.31
CA LYS A 11 -4.69 -6.56 -5.52
C LYS A 11 -4.83 -7.14 -6.91
N GLU A 12 -5.39 -8.35 -6.99
CA GLU A 12 -5.72 -9.00 -8.24
C GLU A 12 -6.94 -8.35 -8.88
N ALA A 13 -6.96 -8.29 -10.19
CA ALA A 13 -8.12 -7.84 -10.95
C ALA A 13 -8.07 -8.42 -12.35
N ILE A 14 -9.21 -8.85 -12.89
CA ILE A 14 -9.25 -9.45 -14.23
C ILE A 14 -8.82 -8.45 -15.32
N TRP A 15 -8.95 -7.15 -15.05
CA TRP A 15 -8.50 -6.08 -15.95
C TRP A 15 -7.03 -5.69 -15.72
N GLY A 16 -6.37 -6.27 -14.73
CA GLY A 16 -4.98 -5.96 -14.41
C GLY A 16 -3.98 -6.57 -15.38
N GLY A 17 -2.72 -6.19 -15.25
CA GLY A 17 -1.66 -6.65 -16.14
C GLY A 17 -0.32 -6.75 -15.43
N THR A 18 0.77 -6.47 -16.15
CA THR A 18 2.14 -6.65 -15.69
C THR A 18 2.95 -5.36 -15.60
N LYS A 19 2.32 -4.20 -15.77
CA LYS A 19 3.04 -2.91 -15.77
C LYS A 19 3.65 -2.58 -14.42
N LEU A 20 3.05 -3.03 -13.34
CA LEU A 20 3.62 -2.81 -12.01
C LEU A 20 5.00 -3.46 -11.88
N ARG A 21 5.23 -4.59 -12.56
CA ARG A 21 6.54 -5.21 -12.66
C ARG A 21 7.38 -4.56 -13.75
N ASP A 22 6.84 -4.47 -14.97
CA ASP A 22 7.61 -4.13 -16.16
C ASP A 22 8.00 -2.65 -16.20
N SER A 23 7.14 -1.76 -15.70
CA SER A 23 7.40 -0.32 -15.70
C SER A 23 7.86 0.23 -14.35
N PHE A 24 7.45 -0.39 -13.25
CA PHE A 24 7.74 0.10 -11.90
C PHE A 24 8.66 -0.79 -11.09
N GLY A 25 8.98 -1.99 -11.58
CA GLY A 25 9.93 -2.88 -10.91
C GLY A 25 9.41 -3.63 -9.68
N TYR A 26 8.10 -3.65 -9.45
CA TYR A 26 7.54 -4.39 -8.32
C TYR A 26 7.54 -5.89 -8.58
N ASP A 27 7.68 -6.67 -7.52
CA ASP A 27 7.58 -8.13 -7.56
C ASP A 27 6.11 -8.53 -7.40
N ILE A 28 5.37 -8.49 -8.50
CA ILE A 28 3.94 -8.75 -8.48
C ILE A 28 3.63 -10.24 -8.36
N PRO A 29 2.54 -10.61 -7.67
CA PRO A 29 2.20 -12.02 -7.43
C PRO A 29 1.61 -12.74 -8.65
N SER A 30 1.17 -12.01 -9.67
CA SER A 30 0.54 -12.60 -10.85
C SER A 30 0.59 -11.66 -12.05
N ASP A 31 0.27 -12.18 -13.24
CA ASP A 31 0.21 -11.39 -14.48
C ASP A 31 -1.11 -10.60 -14.60
N THR A 32 -1.99 -10.69 -13.62
CA THR A 32 -3.25 -9.94 -13.55
C THR A 32 -3.33 -9.12 -12.26
N THR A 33 -2.23 -8.44 -11.91
CA THR A 33 -2.19 -7.56 -10.76
C THR A 33 -2.67 -6.18 -11.17
N GLY A 34 -3.79 -5.74 -10.63
CA GLY A 34 -4.42 -4.49 -11.01
C GLY A 34 -4.05 -3.30 -10.16
N GLU A 35 -3.73 -3.50 -8.88
CA GLU A 35 -3.44 -2.40 -7.96
C GLU A 35 -2.23 -2.71 -7.09
N CYS A 36 -1.44 -1.67 -6.84
CA CYS A 36 -0.39 -1.66 -5.83
C CYS A 36 -0.75 -0.59 -4.80
N TRP A 37 -1.06 -0.99 -3.59
CA TRP A 37 -1.32 -0.07 -2.49
C TRP A 37 0.02 0.24 -1.84
N ALA A 38 0.65 1.30 -2.28
CA ALA A 38 2.03 1.64 -1.89
C ALA A 38 2.10 2.24 -0.49
N ILE A 39 1.13 3.03 -0.09
CA ILE A 39 1.01 3.57 1.27
C ILE A 39 -0.43 3.38 1.71
N SER A 40 -0.65 2.53 2.71
CA SER A 40 -1.99 2.23 3.20
C SER A 40 -1.97 1.73 4.63
N ALA A 41 -2.85 2.27 5.45
CA ALA A 41 -3.20 1.73 6.76
C ALA A 41 -4.66 1.25 6.78
N HIS A 42 -5.28 1.12 5.60
CA HIS A 42 -6.65 0.67 5.48
C HIS A 42 -6.75 -0.83 5.77
N LYS A 43 -7.80 -1.24 6.48
CA LYS A 43 -7.98 -2.64 6.89
C LYS A 43 -7.95 -3.65 5.75
N ASN A 44 -8.31 -3.22 4.53
CA ASN A 44 -8.32 -4.09 3.36
C ASN A 44 -6.98 -4.18 2.65
N GLY A 45 -5.97 -3.45 3.08
CA GLY A 45 -4.66 -3.45 2.46
C GLY A 45 -3.64 -2.70 3.31
N ASP A 46 -3.53 -3.09 4.59
CA ASP A 46 -2.65 -2.47 5.57
C ASP A 46 -1.20 -2.85 5.27
N CYS A 47 -0.35 -1.87 4.98
CA CYS A 47 1.04 -2.13 4.65
C CYS A 47 1.86 -2.53 5.87
N LYS A 48 2.75 -3.51 5.70
CA LYS A 48 3.73 -3.86 6.71
C LYS A 48 4.96 -2.98 6.58
N ILE A 49 5.63 -2.76 7.69
CA ILE A 49 6.93 -2.09 7.72
C ILE A 49 8.01 -3.09 7.27
N ALA A 50 8.85 -2.65 6.35
CA ALA A 50 9.94 -3.45 5.81
C ALA A 50 11.27 -2.97 6.39
N GLY A 51 11.87 -3.77 7.27
CA GLY A 51 13.16 -3.45 7.88
C GLY A 51 13.07 -2.48 9.05
N GLY A 52 14.19 -2.29 9.72
CA GLY A 52 14.28 -1.42 10.88
C GLY A 52 13.65 -2.02 12.14
N ARG A 53 13.52 -1.19 13.17
CA ARG A 53 13.04 -1.67 14.49
C ARG A 53 11.55 -2.01 14.50
N TYR A 54 10.79 -1.55 13.50
CA TYR A 54 9.36 -1.83 13.40
C TYR A 54 9.05 -2.88 12.34
N ASP A 55 10.05 -3.60 11.84
CA ASP A 55 9.88 -4.61 10.81
C ASP A 55 8.76 -5.60 11.15
N GLY A 56 7.89 -5.86 10.19
CA GLY A 56 6.78 -6.80 10.35
C GLY A 56 5.53 -6.23 11.01
N ARG A 57 5.60 -5.02 11.55
CA ARG A 57 4.42 -4.36 12.11
C ARG A 57 3.62 -3.67 11.00
N TYR A 58 2.31 -3.55 11.21
CA TYR A 58 1.45 -2.87 10.24
C TYR A 58 1.45 -1.36 10.46
N LEU A 59 1.28 -0.61 9.38
CA LEU A 59 1.23 0.84 9.44
C LEU A 59 0.10 1.33 10.35
N SER A 60 -1.05 0.66 10.34
CA SER A 60 -2.17 1.01 11.22
C SER A 60 -1.80 0.88 12.70
N GLN A 61 -0.99 -0.12 13.06
CA GLN A 61 -0.54 -0.31 14.43
C GLN A 61 0.36 0.83 14.89
N LEU A 62 1.29 1.25 14.03
CA LEU A 62 2.18 2.36 14.36
C LEU A 62 1.42 3.66 14.47
N TRP A 63 0.41 3.86 13.64
CA TRP A 63 -0.43 5.05 13.70
C TRP A 63 -1.12 5.20 15.06
N GLU A 64 -1.59 4.09 15.63
CA GLU A 64 -2.26 4.09 16.92
C GLU A 64 -1.29 4.13 18.09
N GLU A 65 -0.19 3.38 18.01
CA GLU A 65 0.69 3.13 19.15
C GLU A 65 1.90 4.06 19.21
N GLU A 66 2.30 4.63 18.08
CA GLU A 66 3.50 5.48 18.00
C GLU A 66 3.18 6.81 17.30
N PRO A 67 2.28 7.62 17.86
CA PRO A 67 1.83 8.84 17.18
C PRO A 67 2.94 9.84 16.91
N GLU A 68 4.01 9.84 17.67
CA GLU A 68 5.13 10.76 17.48
C GLU A 68 5.88 10.50 16.17
N LEU A 69 5.79 9.29 15.59
CA LEU A 69 6.37 9.01 14.27
C LEU A 69 5.69 9.82 13.16
N PHE A 70 4.46 10.26 13.40
CA PHE A 70 3.63 10.96 12.43
C PHE A 70 3.39 12.42 12.83
N GLY A 71 4.24 12.97 13.71
CA GLY A 71 4.12 14.34 14.16
C GLY A 71 2.90 14.62 15.02
N ASN A 72 2.36 13.58 15.68
CA ASN A 72 1.17 13.68 16.52
C ASN A 72 -0.04 14.27 15.77
N TYR A 73 -0.22 13.86 14.51
CA TYR A 73 -1.34 14.29 13.69
C TYR A 73 -2.68 13.99 14.39
N PRO A 74 -3.61 14.95 14.45
CA PRO A 74 -4.80 14.84 15.32
C PRO A 74 -5.94 13.97 14.79
N GLY A 75 -5.76 13.23 13.71
CA GLY A 75 -6.81 12.38 13.16
C GLY A 75 -6.83 10.99 13.77
N SER A 76 -8.02 10.36 13.83
CA SER A 76 -8.17 8.98 14.26
C SER A 76 -7.82 7.98 13.19
N GLN A 77 -7.86 8.38 11.92
CA GLN A 77 -7.52 7.54 10.78
C GLN A 77 -6.27 8.07 10.10
N PHE A 78 -5.45 7.15 9.59
CA PHE A 78 -4.28 7.51 8.80
C PHE A 78 -4.74 8.27 7.55
N PRO A 79 -4.19 9.47 7.29
CA PRO A 79 -4.78 10.41 6.32
C PRO A 79 -4.48 10.11 4.86
N LEU A 80 -3.63 9.11 4.56
CA LEU A 80 -3.18 8.85 3.19
C LEU A 80 -3.53 7.45 2.71
N LEU A 81 -3.86 7.35 1.43
CA LEU A 81 -3.95 6.07 0.73
C LEU A 81 -3.43 6.32 -0.69
N ILE A 82 -2.28 5.73 -1.01
CA ILE A 82 -1.65 5.90 -2.32
C ILE A 82 -1.65 4.57 -3.04
N LYS A 83 -2.28 4.54 -4.22
CA LYS A 83 -2.37 3.36 -5.06
C LYS A 83 -1.78 3.64 -6.44
N ILE A 84 -1.23 2.60 -7.06
CA ILE A 84 -0.86 2.61 -8.47
C ILE A 84 -1.76 1.56 -9.13
N ILE A 85 -2.47 1.96 -10.19
CA ILE A 85 -3.43 1.08 -10.88
C ILE A 85 -2.90 0.75 -12.27
N ASP A 86 -2.86 -0.55 -12.59
CA ASP A 86 -2.55 -1.04 -13.92
C ASP A 86 -3.82 -1.63 -14.54
N ALA A 87 -4.48 -0.88 -15.39
CA ALA A 87 -5.65 -1.33 -16.13
C ALA A 87 -5.22 -1.76 -17.54
N LYS A 88 -4.84 -3.03 -17.68
CA LYS A 88 -4.53 -3.60 -18.99
C LYS A 88 -5.74 -3.58 -19.90
N ASN A 89 -6.92 -3.85 -19.32
CA ASN A 89 -8.20 -3.79 -20.02
C ASN A 89 -9.03 -2.65 -19.44
N ASP A 90 -10.08 -2.27 -20.16
CA ASP A 90 -10.96 -1.20 -19.69
C ASP A 90 -11.56 -1.55 -18.32
N LEU A 91 -11.55 -0.57 -17.43
CA LEU A 91 -12.17 -0.71 -16.12
C LEU A 91 -13.69 -0.64 -16.25
N SER A 92 -14.37 -1.49 -15.49
CA SER A 92 -15.83 -1.38 -15.35
C SER A 92 -16.16 -0.13 -14.56
N ILE A 93 -17.20 0.59 -14.99
CA ILE A 93 -17.72 1.72 -14.24
C ILE A 93 -18.46 1.16 -13.03
N GLN A 94 -18.05 1.59 -11.85
CA GLN A 94 -18.69 1.18 -10.61
C GLN A 94 -19.31 2.41 -9.92
N VAL A 95 -20.49 2.23 -9.45
CA VAL A 95 -21.26 3.31 -8.83
C VAL A 95 -21.45 3.04 -7.36
#